data_06c1adfc1ccb0db6a4cb02cb26a85412
#
_entry.id   06c1adfc1ccb0db6a4cb02cb26a85412
#
_cell.length_a   1.000
_cell.length_b   1.000
_cell.length_c   1.000
_cell.angle_alpha   90.00
_cell.angle_beta   90.00
_cell.angle_gamma   90.00
#
_symmetry.space_group_name_H-M   'P 1'
#
loop_
_entity.id
_entity.type
_entity.pdbx_description
1 polymer ?
#
loop_
_entity_poly.entity_id
_entity_poly.type
_entity_poly.pdbx_seq_one_letter_code
_entity_poly.pdbx_strand_id
1 'polypeptide(L)'
;MDNMNNLNDNDNIRNDETIVDGEYSFTAAPHNEQTEAQPPKKEKTPFWKKKGAVIACLLVAAMLAGFCGSAIGSAVFSSGSGTTVYEGKRPSTVVNTADIDTSKKMTAAEVYAANVNSTVGITTQVTTNFWGYTTQSAASGSGFILTADGYLLTNYHVIESASSIKATLYNGKSYDATLIGYDESNDIAVLKIDAEGLTPVTLGDSDNLNVGDDVIAIGNPLGELTFSLTSGSVSALNREVTLSSNVTMNLIQTDCAINSGNSGGALFNLYGEVVGITNAKYSGSSGSGASIDNIGFAIPINSVRSIVDSIIEKGYVTKPYIGVMVSDVGEESTKYGLPEGAAVVSVTEGGPAEKAGIKANDIITEVNGKAISGKSDLSAVISEHAAGDKLTLSIYRQGETLSVTVEIGEQQTSALANQQSSQQQTMPNGGGFFGFGG
;
A
#
# COMPACT_ATOMS: atom_id res chain seq x y z
N MET A 1 -42.78 45.70 19.11
CA MET A 1 -43.85 45.30 18.17
C MET A 1 -43.33 44.02 17.59
N ASP A 2 -43.60 42.90 18.25
CA ASP A 2 -44.64 41.91 17.99
C ASP A 2 -44.23 40.99 16.82
N ASN A 3 -44.18 39.73 16.88
CA ASN A 3 -44.83 38.64 17.65
C ASN A 3 -44.03 37.35 17.34
N MET A 4 -43.61 36.54 18.30
CA MET A 4 -44.23 35.30 18.82
C MET A 4 -44.94 34.39 17.81
N ASN A 5 -44.45 33.17 17.70
CA ASN A 5 -45.09 31.87 18.01
C ASN A 5 -44.18 30.74 17.48
N ASN A 6 -43.55 29.92 18.28
CA ASN A 6 -44.04 28.79 19.05
C ASN A 6 -44.85 27.77 18.24
N LEU A 7 -44.26 26.62 17.96
CA LEU A 7 -44.93 25.34 18.07
C LEU A 7 -43.89 24.20 18.20
N ASN A 8 -43.93 23.56 19.35
CA ASN A 8 -43.43 22.21 19.63
C ASN A 8 -44.17 21.22 18.72
N ASP A 9 -43.42 20.25 18.25
CA ASP A 9 -43.95 18.88 18.19
C ASP A 9 -42.84 17.87 18.41
N ASN A 10 -43.03 17.12 19.47
CA ASN A 10 -42.36 15.89 19.82
C ASN A 10 -42.80 14.81 18.83
N ASP A 11 -41.87 14.11 18.20
CA ASP A 11 -42.11 12.74 17.83
C ASP A 11 -40.91 11.86 18.15
N ASN A 12 -41.16 11.05 19.16
CA ASN A 12 -40.42 9.87 19.57
C ASN A 12 -40.30 8.88 18.40
N ILE A 13 -39.11 8.69 17.86
CA ILE A 13 -38.82 7.48 17.10
C ILE A 13 -37.88 6.64 17.96
N ARG A 14 -38.42 5.56 18.50
CA ARG A 14 -37.73 4.46 19.14
C ARG A 14 -36.84 3.79 18.11
N ASN A 15 -35.56 3.77 18.38
CA ASN A 15 -34.63 2.83 17.75
C ASN A 15 -34.85 1.45 18.38
N ASP A 16 -35.41 0.54 17.61
CA ASP A 16 -35.39 -0.88 17.89
C ASP A 16 -34.27 -1.49 17.03
N GLU A 17 -33.07 -1.51 17.60
CA GLU A 17 -31.98 -2.32 17.06
C GLU A 17 -32.16 -3.75 17.56
N THR A 18 -32.74 -4.61 16.77
CA THR A 18 -32.62 -6.05 16.95
C THR A 18 -31.37 -6.56 16.22
N ILE A 19 -30.31 -6.71 16.98
CA ILE A 19 -29.13 -7.50 16.56
C ILE A 19 -29.55 -8.96 16.59
N VAL A 20 -29.59 -9.61 15.43
CA VAL A 20 -29.82 -11.05 15.32
C VAL A 20 -28.44 -11.71 15.27
N ASP A 21 -27.95 -12.15 16.42
CA ASP A 21 -26.83 -13.06 16.51
C ASP A 21 -27.26 -14.45 16.01
N GLY A 22 -26.76 -14.85 14.85
CA GLY A 22 -26.95 -16.19 14.30
C GLY A 22 -25.91 -17.14 14.86
N GLU A 23 -26.19 -17.75 16.01
CA GLU A 23 -25.45 -18.94 16.48
C GLU A 23 -25.85 -20.16 15.65
N TYR A 24 -24.91 -20.69 14.89
CA TYR A 24 -25.05 -22.03 14.29
C TYR A 24 -24.63 -23.08 15.31
N SER A 25 -25.59 -23.71 15.97
CA SER A 25 -25.34 -24.89 16.77
C SER A 25 -25.59 -26.16 15.94
N PHE A 26 -24.56 -26.98 15.77
CA PHE A 26 -24.71 -28.34 15.25
C PHE A 26 -25.22 -29.24 16.38
N THR A 27 -26.49 -29.69 16.29
CA THR A 27 -27.03 -30.73 17.14
C THR A 27 -26.77 -32.10 16.50
N ALA A 28 -25.93 -32.89 17.15
CA ALA A 28 -25.76 -34.30 16.80
C ALA A 28 -27.04 -35.06 17.11
N ALA A 29 -27.47 -35.92 16.19
CA ALA A 29 -28.60 -36.79 16.36
C ALA A 29 -28.31 -37.87 17.41
N PRO A 30 -29.30 -38.28 18.26
CA PRO A 30 -29.07 -39.30 19.27
C PRO A 30 -29.07 -40.70 18.65
N HIS A 31 -28.10 -41.48 19.09
CA HIS A 31 -28.02 -42.91 18.86
C HIS A 31 -29.20 -43.60 19.53
N ASN A 32 -29.96 -44.41 18.77
CA ASN A 32 -31.03 -45.23 19.28
C ASN A 32 -30.48 -46.65 19.52
N GLU A 33 -30.39 -47.05 20.78
CA GLU A 33 -30.10 -48.40 21.17
C GLU A 33 -31.27 -49.32 20.80
N GLN A 34 -30.97 -50.39 20.08
CA GLN A 34 -31.90 -51.47 19.79
C GLN A 34 -32.03 -52.39 20.99
N THR A 35 -33.23 -52.45 21.54
CA THR A 35 -33.60 -53.45 22.50
C THR A 35 -34.18 -54.62 21.76
N GLU A 36 -33.55 -55.81 21.89
CA GLU A 36 -34.09 -57.11 21.41
C GLU A 36 -35.37 -57.46 22.13
N ALA A 37 -36.42 -57.81 21.39
CA ALA A 37 -37.62 -58.42 21.89
C ALA A 37 -37.86 -59.80 21.24
N GLN A 38 -38.03 -60.79 22.08
CA GLN A 38 -38.22 -62.21 21.78
C GLN A 38 -39.56 -62.49 20.99
N PRO A 39 -39.61 -63.62 20.27
CA PRO A 39 -40.74 -63.90 19.38
C PRO A 39 -41.90 -64.56 20.13
N PRO A 40 -43.18 -64.26 19.87
CA PRO A 40 -44.31 -65.03 20.40
C PRO A 40 -44.71 -66.20 19.48
N LYS A 41 -45.24 -67.18 20.11
CA LYS A 41 -45.64 -68.49 19.62
C LYS A 41 -46.73 -68.52 18.56
N LYS A 42 -46.62 -69.53 17.69
CA LYS A 42 -47.58 -69.85 16.60
C LYS A 42 -48.94 -70.23 17.16
N GLU A 43 -49.97 -69.60 16.65
CA GLU A 43 -51.34 -70.14 16.64
C GLU A 43 -51.81 -70.28 15.17
N LYS A 44 -52.45 -71.47 14.93
CA LYS A 44 -52.98 -71.95 13.65
C LYS A 44 -54.36 -71.35 13.45
N THR A 45 -54.64 -70.71 12.33
CA THR A 45 -56.01 -70.54 11.78
C THR A 45 -56.06 -70.75 10.31
N PRO A 46 -57.08 -71.36 9.83
CA PRO A 46 -57.26 -71.74 8.42
C PRO A 46 -58.18 -70.76 7.63
N PHE A 47 -58.21 -70.97 6.35
CA PHE A 47 -59.30 -70.53 5.48
C PHE A 47 -59.22 -69.21 4.69
N TRP A 48 -58.06 -68.79 4.23
CA TRP A 48 -58.03 -67.63 3.28
C TRP A 48 -57.14 -67.86 2.03
N LYS A 49 -57.00 -69.11 1.57
CA LYS A 49 -56.08 -69.43 0.45
C LYS A 49 -56.55 -69.05 -0.97
N LYS A 50 -57.78 -68.55 -1.13
CA LYS A 50 -58.25 -68.14 -2.48
C LYS A 50 -58.44 -66.65 -2.68
N LYS A 51 -58.60 -65.89 -1.64
CA LYS A 51 -58.66 -64.42 -1.76
C LYS A 51 -57.28 -63.74 -1.71
N GLY A 52 -56.28 -64.34 -1.05
CA GLY A 52 -54.91 -63.78 -1.00
C GLY A 52 -54.22 -63.79 -2.36
N ALA A 53 -54.44 -64.81 -3.16
CA ALA A 53 -53.89 -64.87 -4.54
C ALA A 53 -54.44 -63.79 -5.45
N VAL A 54 -55.70 -63.44 -5.35
CA VAL A 54 -56.33 -62.37 -6.14
C VAL A 54 -55.85 -61.01 -5.67
N ILE A 55 -55.68 -60.81 -4.34
CA ILE A 55 -55.14 -59.58 -3.79
C ILE A 55 -53.67 -59.43 -4.15
N ALA A 56 -52.89 -60.50 -4.12
CA ALA A 56 -51.48 -60.46 -4.56
C ALA A 56 -51.35 -60.14 -6.07
N CYS A 57 -52.19 -60.71 -6.93
CA CYS A 57 -52.21 -60.39 -8.34
C CYS A 57 -52.67 -58.93 -8.62
N LEU A 58 -53.61 -58.40 -7.84
CA LEU A 58 -54.01 -57.00 -7.93
C LEU A 58 -52.93 -56.02 -7.44
N LEU A 59 -52.21 -56.39 -6.41
CA LEU A 59 -51.06 -55.60 -5.90
C LEU A 59 -49.88 -55.60 -6.89
N VAL A 60 -49.62 -56.74 -7.54
CA VAL A 60 -48.60 -56.83 -8.60
C VAL A 60 -49.04 -56.05 -9.84
N ALA A 61 -50.29 -56.12 -10.21
CA ALA A 61 -50.85 -55.34 -11.35
C ALA A 61 -50.78 -53.80 -11.01
N ALA A 62 -51.11 -53.43 -9.77
CA ALA A 62 -51.01 -52.04 -9.33
C ALA A 62 -49.53 -51.56 -9.26
N MET A 63 -48.61 -52.39 -8.86
CA MET A 63 -47.17 -52.08 -8.90
C MET A 63 -46.66 -51.94 -10.35
N LEU A 64 -47.08 -52.85 -11.24
CA LEU A 64 -46.70 -52.76 -12.65
C LEU A 64 -47.30 -51.53 -13.32
N ALA A 65 -48.56 -51.19 -13.03
CA ALA A 65 -49.21 -49.96 -13.52
C ALA A 65 -48.55 -48.72 -12.94
N GLY A 66 -48.12 -48.74 -11.65
CA GLY A 66 -47.36 -47.67 -11.03
C GLY A 66 -45.98 -47.48 -11.65
N PHE A 67 -45.30 -48.61 -11.94
CA PHE A 67 -43.98 -48.57 -12.61
C PHE A 67 -44.07 -48.04 -14.07
N CYS A 68 -45.09 -48.51 -14.82
CA CYS A 68 -45.35 -47.99 -16.17
C CYS A 68 -45.83 -46.53 -16.14
N GLY A 69 -46.65 -46.15 -15.14
CA GLY A 69 -47.08 -44.77 -14.93
C GLY A 69 -45.94 -43.83 -14.57
N SER A 70 -44.98 -44.30 -13.73
CA SER A 70 -43.80 -43.49 -13.37
C SER A 70 -42.84 -43.32 -14.55
N ALA A 71 -42.68 -44.39 -15.38
CA ALA A 71 -41.85 -44.32 -16.58
C ALA A 71 -42.41 -43.37 -17.64
N ILE A 72 -43.76 -43.41 -17.85
CA ILE A 72 -44.45 -42.49 -18.75
C ILE A 72 -44.51 -41.09 -18.15
N GLY A 73 -44.73 -40.96 -16.83
CA GLY A 73 -44.69 -39.68 -16.12
C GLY A 73 -43.36 -39.02 -16.22
N SER A 74 -42.25 -39.76 -16.00
CA SER A 74 -40.90 -39.19 -16.15
C SER A 74 -40.60 -38.81 -17.61
N ALA A 75 -41.09 -39.55 -18.59
CA ALA A 75 -40.90 -39.22 -20.01
C ALA A 75 -41.76 -38.01 -20.49
N VAL A 76 -42.92 -37.79 -19.87
CA VAL A 76 -43.81 -36.67 -20.24
C VAL A 76 -43.52 -35.42 -19.41
N PHE A 77 -43.05 -35.54 -18.15
CA PHE A 77 -42.70 -34.41 -17.30
C PHE A 77 -41.22 -34.04 -17.32
N SER A 78 -40.36 -34.80 -18.00
CA SER A 78 -38.97 -34.37 -18.24
C SER A 78 -38.80 -33.35 -19.37
N SER A 79 -39.91 -32.88 -19.96
CA SER A 79 -39.91 -31.75 -20.91
C SER A 79 -40.12 -30.42 -20.18
N GLY A 80 -39.58 -30.25 -18.98
CA GLY A 80 -39.70 -29.02 -18.21
C GLY A 80 -38.34 -28.50 -17.84
N SER A 81 -37.87 -27.48 -18.54
CA SER A 81 -36.84 -26.50 -18.16
C SER A 81 -35.72 -27.04 -17.26
N GLY A 82 -34.94 -27.99 -17.75
CA GLY A 82 -33.63 -28.24 -17.21
C GLY A 82 -32.84 -26.95 -17.34
N THR A 83 -32.41 -26.38 -16.21
CA THR A 83 -31.43 -25.30 -16.24
C THR A 83 -30.20 -25.81 -16.95
N THR A 84 -30.05 -25.41 -18.22
CA THR A 84 -28.89 -25.82 -19.02
C THR A 84 -27.72 -24.96 -18.57
N VAL A 85 -26.82 -25.54 -17.82
CA VAL A 85 -25.53 -24.91 -17.53
C VAL A 85 -24.70 -25.01 -18.80
N TYR A 86 -24.42 -23.86 -19.39
CA TYR A 86 -23.55 -23.78 -20.55
C TYR A 86 -22.10 -23.78 -20.06
N GLU A 87 -21.39 -24.86 -20.26
CA GLU A 87 -19.95 -24.95 -19.98
C GLU A 87 -19.15 -24.37 -21.16
N GLY A 88 -18.31 -23.38 -20.86
CA GLY A 88 -17.41 -22.83 -21.87
C GLY A 88 -16.30 -23.83 -22.17
N LYS A 89 -16.14 -24.16 -23.45
CA LYS A 89 -15.03 -25.02 -23.95
C LYS A 89 -13.83 -24.19 -24.36
N ARG A 90 -13.43 -23.21 -23.52
CA ARG A 90 -12.20 -22.45 -23.81
C ARG A 90 -10.99 -23.32 -23.44
N PRO A 91 -10.04 -23.56 -24.34
CA PRO A 91 -8.79 -24.21 -23.97
C PRO A 91 -8.06 -23.35 -22.93
N SER A 92 -7.49 -23.96 -21.91
CA SER A 92 -6.59 -23.25 -21.00
C SER A 92 -5.35 -22.83 -21.81
N THR A 93 -5.14 -21.52 -21.96
CA THR A 93 -3.91 -20.98 -22.51
C THR A 93 -2.91 -20.89 -21.37
N VAL A 94 -1.89 -21.74 -21.38
CA VAL A 94 -0.71 -21.59 -20.54
C VAL A 94 0.19 -20.58 -21.24
N VAL A 95 0.49 -19.45 -20.58
CA VAL A 95 1.46 -18.48 -21.09
C VAL A 95 2.84 -19.12 -20.97
N ASN A 96 3.47 -19.39 -22.11
CA ASN A 96 4.84 -19.90 -22.15
C ASN A 96 5.80 -18.70 -22.11
N THR A 97 6.51 -18.53 -21.01
CA THR A 97 7.46 -17.41 -20.84
C THR A 97 8.59 -17.40 -21.86
N ALA A 98 8.93 -18.56 -22.46
CA ALA A 98 9.95 -18.66 -23.50
C ALA A 98 9.52 -18.02 -24.84
N ASP A 99 8.22 -17.84 -25.07
CA ASP A 99 7.67 -17.31 -26.32
C ASP A 99 7.20 -15.84 -26.19
N ILE A 100 7.48 -15.16 -25.05
CA ILE A 100 7.09 -13.78 -24.84
C ILE A 100 8.01 -12.85 -25.62
N ASP A 101 7.43 -12.08 -26.55
CA ASP A 101 8.11 -11.07 -27.35
C ASP A 101 7.90 -9.68 -26.72
N THR A 102 8.85 -9.24 -25.92
CA THR A 102 8.83 -7.93 -25.22
C THR A 102 8.98 -6.75 -26.18
N SER A 103 9.30 -6.97 -27.46
CA SER A 103 9.31 -5.90 -28.46
C SER A 103 7.92 -5.49 -28.94
N LYS A 104 6.88 -6.24 -28.53
CA LYS A 104 5.48 -5.99 -28.87
C LYS A 104 4.65 -5.78 -27.62
N LYS A 105 3.51 -5.13 -27.79
CA LYS A 105 2.51 -5.04 -26.71
C LYS A 105 2.07 -6.43 -26.29
N MET A 106 2.27 -6.71 -25.01
CA MET A 106 1.89 -7.96 -24.35
C MET A 106 0.48 -7.87 -23.78
N THR A 107 -0.14 -9.01 -23.57
CA THR A 107 -1.35 -9.12 -22.74
C THR A 107 -0.96 -9.01 -21.25
N ALA A 108 -1.94 -8.70 -20.40
CA ALA A 108 -1.70 -8.65 -18.95
C ALA A 108 -1.13 -9.98 -18.39
N ALA A 109 -1.55 -11.12 -18.94
CA ALA A 109 -1.04 -12.43 -18.54
C ALA A 109 0.44 -12.62 -18.93
N GLU A 110 0.85 -12.12 -20.09
CA GLU A 110 2.25 -12.17 -20.54
C GLU A 110 3.13 -11.23 -19.74
N VAL A 111 2.68 -9.98 -19.46
CA VAL A 111 3.41 -9.05 -18.57
C VAL A 111 3.61 -9.67 -17.19
N TYR A 112 2.58 -10.30 -16.63
CA TYR A 112 2.69 -11.00 -15.35
C TYR A 112 3.71 -12.13 -15.41
N ALA A 113 3.60 -13.02 -16.39
CA ALA A 113 4.48 -14.17 -16.52
C ALA A 113 5.94 -13.76 -16.72
N ALA A 114 6.19 -12.68 -17.45
CA ALA A 114 7.54 -12.14 -17.68
C ALA A 114 8.16 -11.53 -16.41
N ASN A 115 7.33 -10.89 -15.54
CA ASN A 115 7.85 -10.01 -14.50
C ASN A 115 7.56 -10.47 -13.04
N VAL A 116 6.76 -11.53 -12.85
CA VAL A 116 6.43 -11.99 -11.50
C VAL A 116 7.68 -12.45 -10.72
N ASN A 117 8.68 -13.03 -11.39
CA ASN A 117 9.93 -13.43 -10.77
C ASN A 117 10.83 -12.24 -10.38
N SER A 118 10.58 -11.07 -10.95
CA SER A 118 11.28 -9.81 -10.63
C SER A 118 10.60 -9.02 -9.51
N THR A 119 9.41 -9.46 -9.07
CA THR A 119 8.65 -8.84 -7.98
C THR A 119 8.94 -9.56 -6.68
N VAL A 120 9.03 -8.83 -5.58
CA VAL A 120 9.28 -9.36 -4.23
C VAL A 120 8.23 -8.90 -3.24
N GLY A 121 7.88 -9.76 -2.31
CA GLY A 121 7.11 -9.38 -1.12
C GLY A 121 8.05 -8.87 -0.04
N ILE A 122 7.75 -7.73 0.57
CA ILE A 122 8.51 -7.16 1.68
C ILE A 122 7.71 -7.36 2.96
N THR A 123 8.33 -7.92 3.97
CA THR A 123 7.75 -8.04 5.33
C THR A 123 8.70 -7.40 6.31
N THR A 124 8.16 -6.51 7.15
CA THR A 124 8.92 -5.79 8.17
C THR A 124 8.41 -6.12 9.56
N GLN A 125 9.30 -6.10 10.53
CA GLN A 125 8.94 -6.16 11.95
C GLN A 125 9.26 -4.82 12.59
N VAL A 126 8.29 -4.25 13.26
CA VAL A 126 8.46 -3.01 14.05
C VAL A 126 8.37 -3.39 15.53
N THR A 127 9.42 -3.06 16.26
CA THR A 127 9.48 -3.30 17.70
C THR A 127 9.26 -1.98 18.44
N THR A 128 8.15 -1.88 19.17
CA THR A 128 7.82 -0.70 19.97
C THR A 128 7.97 -1.05 21.45
N ASN A 129 8.77 -0.24 22.18
CA ASN A 129 8.90 -0.33 23.62
C ASN A 129 8.09 0.79 24.28
N PHE A 130 7.05 0.41 25.00
CA PHE A 130 6.23 1.36 25.75
C PHE A 130 6.20 0.94 27.23
N TRP A 131 6.76 1.74 28.13
CA TRP A 131 6.81 1.51 29.57
C TRP A 131 7.36 0.13 29.97
N GLY A 132 8.39 -0.37 29.26
CA GLY A 132 8.98 -1.68 29.52
C GLY A 132 8.25 -2.86 28.89
N TYR A 133 7.14 -2.63 28.18
CA TYR A 133 6.46 -3.63 27.37
C TYR A 133 6.93 -3.54 25.93
N THR A 134 7.46 -4.63 25.41
CA THR A 134 7.85 -4.76 24.02
C THR A 134 6.70 -5.31 23.21
N THR A 135 6.21 -4.55 22.24
CA THR A 135 5.19 -5.01 21.28
C THR A 135 5.85 -5.14 19.92
N GLN A 136 5.61 -6.26 19.25
CA GLN A 136 6.03 -6.46 17.86
C GLN A 136 4.81 -6.41 16.96
N SER A 137 4.89 -5.62 15.90
CA SER A 137 3.92 -5.57 14.82
C SER A 137 4.63 -5.88 13.51
N ALA A 138 3.92 -6.53 12.59
CA ALA A 138 4.40 -6.78 11.24
C ALA A 138 3.68 -5.87 10.27
N ALA A 139 4.42 -5.32 9.31
CA ALA A 139 3.86 -4.66 8.14
C ALA A 139 4.33 -5.37 6.89
N SER A 140 3.55 -5.25 5.81
CA SER A 140 3.85 -5.87 4.52
C SER A 140 3.70 -4.87 3.38
N GLY A 141 4.51 -5.05 2.37
CA GLY A 141 4.50 -4.30 1.13
C GLY A 141 5.10 -5.12 0.01
N SER A 142 5.40 -4.48 -1.06
CA SER A 142 6.02 -5.07 -2.25
C SER A 142 7.32 -4.36 -2.59
N GLY A 143 8.09 -4.96 -3.46
CA GLY A 143 9.27 -4.40 -4.08
C GLY A 143 9.53 -5.09 -5.40
N PHE A 144 10.59 -4.68 -6.06
CA PHE A 144 11.07 -5.35 -7.27
C PHE A 144 12.59 -5.33 -7.36
N ILE A 145 13.13 -6.29 -8.11
CA ILE A 145 14.55 -6.53 -8.25
C ILE A 145 15.10 -5.56 -9.30
N LEU A 146 16.05 -4.70 -8.90
CA LEU A 146 16.72 -3.75 -9.77
C LEU A 146 17.93 -4.37 -10.50
N THR A 147 18.68 -5.23 -9.78
CA THR A 147 19.94 -5.77 -10.28
C THR A 147 20.09 -7.26 -9.98
N ALA A 148 20.83 -7.97 -10.81
CA ALA A 148 21.03 -9.41 -10.67
C ALA A 148 21.82 -9.81 -9.40
N ASP A 149 22.55 -8.87 -8.82
CA ASP A 149 23.30 -9.06 -7.58
C ASP A 149 22.49 -8.75 -6.32
N GLY A 150 21.18 -8.38 -6.45
CA GLY A 150 20.21 -8.36 -5.36
C GLY A 150 19.85 -7.00 -4.78
N TYR A 151 20.05 -5.89 -5.51
CA TYR A 151 19.43 -4.63 -5.13
C TYR A 151 17.94 -4.66 -5.45
N LEU A 152 17.13 -4.19 -4.49
CA LEU A 152 15.68 -4.12 -4.58
C LEU A 152 15.23 -2.69 -4.38
N LEU A 153 14.14 -2.30 -5.03
CA LEU A 153 13.47 -1.01 -4.81
C LEU A 153 12.10 -1.24 -4.18
N THR A 154 11.76 -0.40 -3.21
CA THR A 154 10.46 -0.37 -2.53
C THR A 154 10.15 1.05 -2.05
N ASN A 155 9.00 1.29 -1.42
CA ASN A 155 8.70 2.55 -0.76
C ASN A 155 9.38 2.67 0.61
N TYR A 156 9.74 3.90 1.00
CA TYR A 156 10.29 4.18 2.33
C TYR A 156 9.28 3.86 3.43
N HIS A 157 8.01 4.25 3.28
CA HIS A 157 6.99 3.98 4.30
C HIS A 157 6.77 2.48 4.56
N VAL A 158 7.13 1.58 3.63
CA VAL A 158 7.05 0.12 3.82
C VAL A 158 8.08 -0.36 4.84
N ILE A 159 9.24 0.33 4.90
CA ILE A 159 10.36 -0.07 5.78
C ILE A 159 10.59 0.91 6.95
N GLU A 160 9.78 1.95 7.04
CA GLU A 160 9.86 2.95 8.08
C GLU A 160 9.77 2.30 9.47
N SER A 161 10.70 2.65 10.37
CA SER A 161 10.79 2.11 11.73
C SER A 161 10.98 0.58 11.81
N ALA A 162 11.31 -0.10 10.72
CA ALA A 162 11.55 -1.54 10.72
C ALA A 162 12.78 -1.91 11.54
N SER A 163 12.65 -2.85 12.47
CA SER A 163 13.75 -3.48 13.19
C SER A 163 14.37 -4.65 12.41
N SER A 164 13.62 -5.24 11.50
CA SER A 164 14.10 -6.24 10.54
C SER A 164 13.26 -6.21 9.27
N ILE A 165 13.89 -6.52 8.13
CA ILE A 165 13.28 -6.52 6.81
C ILE A 165 13.55 -7.88 6.18
N LYS A 166 12.51 -8.51 5.62
CA LYS A 166 12.60 -9.75 4.84
C LYS A 166 12.02 -9.52 3.45
N ALA A 167 12.72 -10.02 2.43
CA ALA A 167 12.25 -10.06 1.07
C ALA A 167 11.92 -11.51 0.69
N THR A 168 10.72 -11.76 0.19
CA THR A 168 10.25 -13.07 -0.25
C THR A 168 10.07 -13.04 -1.77
N LEU A 169 10.74 -13.95 -2.46
CA LEU A 169 10.66 -14.12 -3.90
C LEU A 169 9.43 -14.94 -4.30
N TYR A 170 9.04 -14.87 -5.57
CA TYR A 170 7.91 -15.63 -6.12
C TYR A 170 8.03 -17.15 -5.92
N ASN A 171 9.26 -17.68 -5.89
CA ASN A 171 9.52 -19.10 -5.64
C ASN A 171 9.36 -19.50 -4.14
N GLY A 172 8.94 -18.60 -3.28
CA GLY A 172 8.72 -18.81 -1.85
C GLY A 172 9.98 -18.70 -0.98
N LYS A 173 11.15 -18.48 -1.56
CA LYS A 173 12.38 -18.25 -0.79
C LYS A 173 12.38 -16.87 -0.17
N SER A 174 12.73 -16.78 1.12
CA SER A 174 12.83 -15.53 1.86
C SER A 174 14.28 -15.26 2.26
N TYR A 175 14.68 -14.00 2.17
CA TYR A 175 16.01 -13.50 2.48
C TYR A 175 15.91 -12.35 3.46
N ASP A 176 16.86 -12.23 4.37
CA ASP A 176 17.03 -11.02 5.16
C ASP A 176 17.53 -9.91 4.24
N ALA A 177 16.88 -8.75 4.31
CA ALA A 177 17.22 -7.61 3.49
C ALA A 177 17.90 -6.51 4.32
N THR A 178 19.00 -5.99 3.80
CA THR A 178 19.72 -4.87 4.39
C THR A 178 19.31 -3.57 3.72
N LEU A 179 18.97 -2.55 4.51
CA LEU A 179 18.72 -1.21 4.00
C LEU A 179 20.03 -0.57 3.56
N ILE A 180 20.13 -0.21 2.28
CA ILE A 180 21.30 0.50 1.71
C ILE A 180 21.12 2.00 1.87
N GLY A 181 19.95 2.53 1.52
CA GLY A 181 19.62 3.93 1.69
C GLY A 181 18.17 4.21 1.33
N TYR A 182 17.72 5.42 1.62
CA TYR A 182 16.35 5.84 1.35
C TYR A 182 16.27 7.34 1.06
N ASP A 183 15.18 7.75 0.43
CA ASP A 183 14.74 9.14 0.34
C ASP A 183 13.28 9.24 0.81
N GLU A 184 13.09 9.79 2.01
CA GLU A 184 11.78 9.98 2.61
C GLU A 184 10.89 10.93 1.79
N SER A 185 11.50 11.97 1.18
CA SER A 185 10.74 12.97 0.41
C SER A 185 10.15 12.41 -0.87
N ASN A 186 10.81 11.43 -1.47
CA ASN A 186 10.33 10.72 -2.66
C ASN A 186 9.74 9.35 -2.33
N ASP A 187 9.65 9.02 -1.02
CA ASP A 187 9.08 7.78 -0.51
C ASP A 187 9.67 6.53 -1.17
N ILE A 188 11.01 6.46 -1.30
CA ILE A 188 11.72 5.31 -1.87
C ILE A 188 12.80 4.78 -0.92
N ALA A 189 13.04 3.48 -0.98
CA ALA A 189 14.11 2.80 -0.27
C ALA A 189 14.76 1.72 -1.14
N VAL A 190 16.09 1.63 -1.07
CA VAL A 190 16.89 0.61 -1.73
C VAL A 190 17.36 -0.40 -0.70
N LEU A 191 17.04 -1.66 -0.93
CA LEU A 191 17.44 -2.78 -0.10
C LEU A 191 18.43 -3.67 -0.83
N LYS A 192 19.15 -4.51 -0.09
CA LYS A 192 20.07 -5.52 -0.65
C LYS A 192 19.77 -6.88 -0.02
N ILE A 193 19.64 -7.90 -0.86
CA ILE A 193 19.58 -9.30 -0.44
C ILE A 193 20.78 -10.06 -0.99
N ASP A 194 21.18 -11.11 -0.28
CA ASP A 194 22.23 -12.04 -0.72
C ASP A 194 21.56 -13.26 -1.38
N ALA A 195 21.28 -13.14 -2.67
CA ALA A 195 20.61 -14.16 -3.47
C ALA A 195 21.21 -14.23 -4.88
N GLU A 196 21.25 -15.42 -5.43
CA GLU A 196 21.75 -15.69 -6.79
C GLU A 196 20.62 -16.04 -7.75
N GLY A 197 20.88 -15.85 -9.05
CA GLY A 197 19.95 -16.21 -10.12
C GLY A 197 18.70 -15.33 -10.15
N LEU A 198 18.83 -14.08 -9.71
CA LEU A 198 17.75 -13.11 -9.73
C LEU A 198 17.51 -12.60 -11.16
N THR A 199 16.24 -12.28 -11.45
CA THR A 199 15.83 -11.66 -12.71
C THR A 199 15.46 -10.21 -12.43
N PRO A 200 16.26 -9.22 -12.84
CA PRO A 200 15.92 -7.80 -12.68
C PRO A 200 14.77 -7.38 -13.59
N VAL A 201 14.07 -6.31 -13.19
CA VAL A 201 13.11 -5.64 -14.07
C VAL A 201 13.81 -4.86 -15.17
N THR A 202 13.08 -4.56 -16.23
CA THR A 202 13.47 -3.53 -17.21
C THR A 202 12.80 -2.21 -16.81
N LEU A 203 13.59 -1.14 -16.64
CA LEU A 203 13.04 0.19 -16.37
C LEU A 203 12.63 0.85 -17.69
N GLY A 204 11.37 1.26 -17.77
CA GLY A 204 10.80 2.00 -18.88
C GLY A 204 11.02 3.51 -18.74
N ASP A 205 10.27 4.29 -19.50
CA ASP A 205 10.30 5.74 -19.50
C ASP A 205 8.92 6.29 -19.13
N SER A 206 8.81 6.83 -17.92
CA SER A 206 7.54 7.37 -17.41
C SER A 206 7.11 8.68 -18.10
N ASP A 207 8.04 9.39 -18.74
CA ASP A 207 7.72 10.66 -19.42
C ASP A 207 7.04 10.42 -20.78
N ASN A 208 7.15 9.19 -21.31
CA ASN A 208 6.48 8.77 -22.53
C ASN A 208 5.04 8.22 -22.30
N LEU A 209 4.57 8.19 -21.06
CA LEU A 209 3.20 7.78 -20.77
C LEU A 209 2.18 8.81 -21.24
N ASN A 210 1.02 8.31 -21.67
CA ASN A 210 -0.15 9.11 -21.99
C ASN A 210 -1.34 8.72 -21.10
N VAL A 211 -2.22 9.66 -20.85
CA VAL A 211 -3.52 9.33 -20.21
C VAL A 211 -4.30 8.39 -21.13
N GLY A 212 -4.75 7.27 -20.56
CA GLY A 212 -5.41 6.18 -21.29
C GLY A 212 -4.49 5.02 -21.67
N ASP A 213 -3.17 5.12 -21.44
CA ASP A 213 -2.27 3.97 -21.61
C ASP A 213 -2.59 2.89 -20.57
N ASP A 214 -2.65 1.64 -21.05
CA ASP A 214 -2.86 0.49 -20.16
C ASP A 214 -1.62 0.24 -19.30
N VAL A 215 -1.87 0.00 -18.01
CA VAL A 215 -0.82 -0.30 -17.03
C VAL A 215 -1.20 -1.47 -16.13
N ILE A 216 -0.19 -2.14 -15.59
CA ILE A 216 -0.35 -3.35 -14.80
C ILE A 216 0.49 -3.21 -13.54
N ALA A 217 -0.16 -3.31 -12.39
CA ALA A 217 0.52 -3.37 -11.11
C ALA A 217 0.69 -4.83 -10.66
N ILE A 218 1.90 -5.19 -10.24
CA ILE A 218 2.21 -6.50 -9.65
C ILE A 218 2.75 -6.26 -8.25
N GLY A 219 2.14 -6.91 -7.26
CA GLY A 219 2.54 -6.82 -5.87
C GLY A 219 2.20 -8.07 -5.09
N ASN A 220 2.56 -8.10 -3.81
CA ASN A 220 2.25 -9.19 -2.87
C ASN A 220 1.38 -8.67 -1.72
N PRO A 221 0.08 -8.40 -1.97
CA PRO A 221 -0.80 -7.87 -0.94
C PRO A 221 -0.89 -8.82 0.24
N LEU A 222 -0.78 -8.25 1.46
CA LEU A 222 -0.87 -8.93 2.75
C LEU A 222 0.27 -9.89 3.10
N GLY A 223 1.31 -10.04 2.24
CA GLY A 223 2.46 -10.91 2.53
C GLY A 223 2.17 -12.41 2.59
N GLU A 224 0.92 -12.82 2.60
CA GLU A 224 0.46 -14.21 2.68
C GLU A 224 -0.12 -14.75 1.38
N LEU A 225 -0.48 -13.84 0.46
CA LEU A 225 -1.07 -14.21 -0.81
C LEU A 225 0.00 -14.26 -1.90
N THR A 226 -0.14 -15.21 -2.80
CA THR A 226 0.64 -15.26 -4.03
C THR A 226 0.55 -13.92 -4.75
N PHE A 227 1.67 -13.48 -5.32
CA PHE A 227 1.79 -12.25 -6.08
C PHE A 227 0.57 -12.01 -6.97
N SER A 228 -0.04 -10.86 -6.80
CA SER A 228 -1.30 -10.51 -7.46
C SER A 228 -1.07 -9.46 -8.53
N LEU A 229 -1.83 -9.59 -9.62
CA LEU A 229 -1.87 -8.61 -10.69
C LEU A 229 -3.16 -7.80 -10.58
N THR A 230 -3.04 -6.47 -10.71
CA THR A 230 -4.17 -5.59 -11.02
C THR A 230 -3.88 -4.81 -12.29
N SER A 231 -4.88 -4.65 -13.15
CA SER A 231 -4.76 -3.94 -14.42
C SER A 231 -5.71 -2.75 -14.46
N GLY A 232 -5.30 -1.72 -15.15
CA GLY A 232 -6.04 -0.49 -15.35
C GLY A 232 -5.37 0.39 -16.40
N SER A 233 -5.64 1.68 -16.32
CA SER A 233 -5.08 2.67 -17.23
C SER A 233 -4.49 3.85 -16.46
N VAL A 234 -3.64 4.62 -17.10
CA VAL A 234 -3.20 5.93 -16.61
C VAL A 234 -4.39 6.88 -16.65
N SER A 235 -4.84 7.32 -15.48
CA SER A 235 -5.99 8.24 -15.33
C SER A 235 -5.58 9.70 -15.39
N ALA A 236 -4.37 10.03 -14.89
CA ALA A 236 -3.77 11.36 -14.99
C ALA A 236 -2.24 11.27 -14.83
N LEU A 237 -1.53 12.25 -15.36
CA LEU A 237 -0.09 12.44 -15.19
C LEU A 237 0.17 13.72 -14.40
N ASN A 238 1.33 13.78 -13.74
CA ASN A 238 1.75 14.94 -12.95
C ASN A 238 0.70 15.38 -11.93
N ARG A 239 0.02 14.41 -11.31
CA ARG A 239 -0.98 14.72 -10.28
C ARG A 239 -0.27 15.16 -9.01
N GLU A 240 -0.41 16.45 -8.72
CA GLU A 240 0.12 17.01 -7.47
C GLU A 240 -0.67 16.48 -6.28
N VAL A 241 0.02 15.78 -5.37
CA VAL A 241 -0.56 15.21 -4.15
C VAL A 241 0.27 15.69 -2.97
N THR A 242 -0.37 16.44 -2.06
CA THR A 242 0.26 16.90 -0.83
C THR A 242 0.01 15.92 0.30
N LEU A 243 1.08 15.50 0.95
CA LEU A 243 1.07 14.59 2.07
C LEU A 243 0.79 15.31 3.40
N SER A 244 0.39 14.55 4.40
CA SER A 244 0.23 15.04 5.78
C SER A 244 1.47 15.70 6.37
N SER A 245 2.66 15.44 5.80
CA SER A 245 3.96 16.02 6.16
C SER A 245 4.32 17.30 5.38
N ASN A 246 3.39 17.89 4.63
CA ASN A 246 3.66 19.01 3.70
C ASN A 246 4.69 18.69 2.59
N VAL A 247 4.90 17.43 2.29
CA VAL A 247 5.65 17.01 1.10
C VAL A 247 4.67 16.89 -0.05
N THR A 248 4.94 17.56 -1.15
CA THR A 248 4.15 17.50 -2.38
C THR A 248 4.90 16.69 -3.41
N MET A 249 4.21 15.72 -4.03
CA MET A 249 4.76 14.86 -5.06
C MET A 249 3.89 14.90 -6.31
N ASN A 250 4.53 14.83 -7.48
CA ASN A 250 3.86 14.65 -8.76
C ASN A 250 3.78 13.17 -9.08
N LEU A 251 2.57 12.63 -9.08
CA LEU A 251 2.31 11.19 -9.19
C LEU A 251 1.58 10.86 -10.50
N ILE A 252 1.74 9.61 -10.94
CA ILE A 252 0.89 8.97 -11.93
C ILE A 252 -0.38 8.53 -11.19
N GLN A 253 -1.56 8.95 -11.66
CA GLN A 253 -2.83 8.45 -11.19
C GLN A 253 -3.28 7.30 -12.10
N THR A 254 -3.78 6.21 -11.51
CA THR A 254 -4.29 5.03 -12.21
C THR A 254 -5.56 4.51 -11.56
N ASP A 255 -6.38 3.80 -12.31
CA ASP A 255 -7.53 3.05 -11.80
C ASP A 255 -7.19 1.58 -11.47
N CYS A 256 -5.92 1.18 -11.58
CA CYS A 256 -5.45 -0.06 -10.98
C CYS A 256 -5.82 -0.11 -9.50
N ALA A 257 -6.28 -1.26 -9.02
CA ALA A 257 -6.56 -1.45 -7.60
C ALA A 257 -5.25 -1.45 -6.79
N ILE A 258 -4.90 -0.31 -6.23
CA ILE A 258 -3.73 -0.13 -5.36
C ILE A 258 -4.20 -0.09 -3.91
N ASN A 259 -3.76 -1.07 -3.12
CA ASN A 259 -4.13 -1.26 -1.71
C ASN A 259 -2.87 -1.50 -0.86
N SER A 260 -3.03 -1.50 0.46
CA SER A 260 -1.98 -1.93 1.39
C SER A 260 -1.42 -3.29 0.97
N GLY A 261 -0.11 -3.37 0.83
CA GLY A 261 0.60 -4.55 0.34
C GLY A 261 1.05 -4.47 -1.13
N ASN A 262 0.40 -3.66 -1.98
CA ASN A 262 0.95 -3.34 -3.31
C ASN A 262 2.00 -2.23 -3.25
N SER A 263 2.03 -1.40 -2.17
CA SER A 263 3.01 -0.33 -1.98
C SER A 263 4.43 -0.83 -2.20
N GLY A 264 5.20 -0.08 -2.98
CA GLY A 264 6.58 -0.41 -3.37
C GLY A 264 6.70 -1.40 -4.54
N GLY A 265 5.58 -1.98 -4.99
CA GLY A 265 5.54 -2.83 -6.17
C GLY A 265 5.71 -2.05 -7.47
N ALA A 266 5.92 -2.77 -8.57
CA ALA A 266 6.11 -2.17 -9.86
C ALA A 266 4.78 -1.91 -10.59
N LEU A 267 4.68 -0.74 -11.23
CA LEU A 267 3.69 -0.43 -12.25
C LEU A 267 4.36 -0.61 -13.62
N PHE A 268 3.86 -1.55 -14.40
CA PHE A 268 4.38 -1.91 -15.71
C PHE A 268 3.53 -1.31 -16.84
N ASN A 269 4.18 -0.97 -17.95
CA ASN A 269 3.51 -0.78 -19.25
C ASN A 269 3.27 -2.14 -19.93
N LEU A 270 2.60 -2.13 -21.10
CA LEU A 270 2.36 -3.36 -21.86
C LEU A 270 3.58 -3.93 -22.59
N TYR A 271 4.76 -3.34 -22.44
CA TYR A 271 6.03 -3.91 -22.90
C TYR A 271 6.79 -4.60 -21.74
N GLY A 272 6.18 -4.67 -20.53
CA GLY A 272 6.79 -5.26 -19.34
C GLY A 272 7.89 -4.40 -18.73
N GLU A 273 7.89 -3.12 -19.00
CA GLU A 273 8.84 -2.17 -18.46
C GLU A 273 8.21 -1.43 -17.26
N VAL A 274 8.98 -1.20 -16.21
CA VAL A 274 8.54 -0.46 -15.02
C VAL A 274 8.49 1.02 -15.35
N VAL A 275 7.30 1.61 -15.28
CA VAL A 275 7.05 3.04 -15.49
C VAL A 275 6.74 3.79 -14.20
N GLY A 276 6.50 3.05 -13.09
CA GLY A 276 6.25 3.66 -11.79
C GLY A 276 6.36 2.68 -10.63
N ILE A 277 6.36 3.24 -9.42
CA ILE A 277 6.37 2.51 -8.15
C ILE A 277 5.00 2.73 -7.50
N THR A 278 4.22 1.68 -7.30
CA THR A 278 2.88 1.78 -6.72
C THR A 278 2.92 2.30 -5.28
N ASN A 279 1.97 3.16 -4.93
CA ASN A 279 1.95 3.83 -3.65
C ASN A 279 0.52 3.88 -3.09
N ALA A 280 0.22 3.01 -2.11
CA ALA A 280 -1.09 2.94 -1.47
C ALA A 280 -1.31 3.98 -0.36
N LYS A 281 -0.25 4.70 0.08
CA LYS A 281 -0.32 5.72 1.13
C LYS A 281 -1.28 6.85 0.76
N TYR A 282 -1.52 7.05 -0.53
CA TYR A 282 -2.33 8.14 -1.08
C TYR A 282 -3.71 7.70 -1.56
N SER A 283 -4.01 6.40 -1.52
CA SER A 283 -5.31 5.88 -1.93
C SER A 283 -6.33 6.04 -0.79
N GLY A 284 -7.33 6.90 -0.99
CA GLY A 284 -8.65 6.72 -0.43
C GLY A 284 -8.93 7.04 1.03
N SER A 285 -8.42 8.14 1.59
CA SER A 285 -8.95 8.64 2.86
C SER A 285 -9.46 10.08 2.72
N SER A 286 -10.74 10.26 2.40
CA SER A 286 -11.38 11.54 2.63
C SER A 286 -11.77 11.64 4.11
N GLY A 287 -11.51 12.79 4.78
CA GLY A 287 -11.87 13.05 6.17
C GLY A 287 -13.38 13.00 6.49
N SER A 288 -14.20 12.56 5.54
CA SER A 288 -15.65 12.38 5.65
C SER A 288 -16.11 10.93 5.82
N GLY A 289 -15.15 9.97 5.96
CA GLY A 289 -15.49 8.55 6.15
C GLY A 289 -15.96 7.80 4.90
N ALA A 290 -15.99 8.44 3.73
CA ALA A 290 -16.25 7.76 2.47
C ALA A 290 -14.94 7.22 1.89
N SER A 291 -14.86 5.92 1.59
CA SER A 291 -13.76 5.36 0.80
C SER A 291 -13.86 5.89 -0.64
N ILE A 292 -12.74 6.37 -1.17
CA ILE A 292 -12.64 6.70 -2.59
C ILE A 292 -12.01 5.49 -3.25
N ASP A 293 -12.84 4.65 -3.86
CA ASP A 293 -12.38 3.46 -4.55
C ASP A 293 -11.91 3.81 -5.98
N ASN A 294 -10.99 3.00 -6.52
CA ASN A 294 -10.46 3.11 -7.88
C ASN A 294 -9.63 4.39 -8.17
N ILE A 295 -9.01 4.96 -7.14
CA ILE A 295 -7.96 5.96 -7.31
C ILE A 295 -6.67 5.40 -6.72
N GLY A 296 -5.78 4.95 -7.58
CA GLY A 296 -4.43 4.52 -7.25
C GLY A 296 -3.39 5.54 -7.68
N PHE A 297 -2.23 5.51 -7.04
CA PHE A 297 -1.12 6.37 -7.39
C PHE A 297 0.17 5.56 -7.54
N ALA A 298 1.07 6.08 -8.40
CA ALA A 298 2.41 5.55 -8.52
C ALA A 298 3.42 6.71 -8.68
N ILE A 299 4.61 6.52 -8.11
CA ILE A 299 5.73 7.44 -8.25
C ILE A 299 6.33 7.21 -9.65
N PRO A 300 6.47 8.22 -10.52
CA PRO A 300 7.09 8.06 -11.83
C PRO A 300 8.52 7.53 -11.70
N ILE A 301 8.89 6.52 -12.48
CA ILE A 301 10.22 5.91 -12.37
C ILE A 301 11.35 6.89 -12.69
N ASN A 302 11.15 7.78 -13.66
CA ASN A 302 12.15 8.77 -14.05
C ASN A 302 12.47 9.77 -12.93
N SER A 303 11.49 10.12 -12.09
CA SER A 303 11.69 11.07 -10.99
C SER A 303 12.63 10.55 -9.90
N VAL A 304 12.82 9.24 -9.79
CA VAL A 304 13.62 8.62 -8.72
C VAL A 304 14.89 7.91 -9.23
N ARG A 305 15.07 7.80 -10.53
CA ARG A 305 16.17 7.04 -11.15
C ARG A 305 17.54 7.50 -10.65
N SER A 306 17.83 8.80 -10.71
CA SER A 306 19.10 9.37 -10.26
C SER A 306 19.33 9.21 -8.74
N ILE A 307 18.25 9.22 -7.98
CA ILE A 307 18.28 9.01 -6.53
C ILE A 307 18.66 7.55 -6.23
N VAL A 308 18.04 6.60 -6.92
CA VAL A 308 18.32 5.17 -6.81
C VAL A 308 19.77 4.87 -7.18
N ASP A 309 20.25 5.43 -8.30
CA ASP A 309 21.65 5.28 -8.72
C ASP A 309 22.62 5.80 -7.65
N SER A 310 22.35 7.00 -7.08
CA SER A 310 23.14 7.57 -6.00
C SER A 310 23.15 6.69 -4.75
N ILE A 311 22.02 6.10 -4.38
CA ILE A 311 21.94 5.18 -3.23
C ILE A 311 22.76 3.90 -3.50
N ILE A 312 22.67 3.33 -4.69
CA ILE A 312 23.40 2.11 -5.04
C ILE A 312 24.92 2.37 -5.05
N GLU A 313 25.36 3.50 -5.64
CA GLU A 313 26.77 3.83 -5.78
C GLU A 313 27.43 4.32 -4.49
N LYS A 314 26.71 5.14 -3.69
CA LYS A 314 27.27 5.89 -2.56
C LYS A 314 26.71 5.44 -1.20
N GLY A 315 25.57 4.75 -1.17
CA GLY A 315 24.84 4.39 0.05
C GLY A 315 24.02 5.54 0.65
N TYR A 316 23.94 6.68 -0.01
CA TYR A 316 23.18 7.85 0.46
C TYR A 316 22.74 8.74 -0.70
N VAL A 317 21.76 9.60 -0.41
CA VAL A 317 21.31 10.64 -1.31
C VAL A 317 21.88 11.97 -0.87
N THR A 318 22.42 12.73 -1.80
CA THR A 318 22.80 14.12 -1.55
C THR A 318 21.69 15.03 -2.04
N LYS A 319 21.23 15.93 -1.15
CA LYS A 319 20.31 17.00 -1.51
C LYS A 319 21.02 18.35 -1.42
N PRO A 320 20.77 19.24 -2.39
CA PRO A 320 21.23 20.60 -2.26
C PRO A 320 20.59 21.25 -1.03
N TYR A 321 21.36 21.93 -0.22
CA TYR A 321 20.86 22.62 0.95
C TYR A 321 21.67 23.87 1.26
N ILE A 322 21.05 24.83 1.92
CA ILE A 322 21.74 26.03 2.43
C ILE A 322 21.93 26.02 3.95
N GLY A 323 21.31 25.09 4.65
CA GLY A 323 21.51 24.91 6.10
C GLY A 323 20.71 25.89 6.95
N VAL A 324 19.45 26.11 6.63
CA VAL A 324 18.51 26.89 7.43
C VAL A 324 17.24 26.07 7.73
N MET A 325 16.70 26.25 8.93
CA MET A 325 15.31 25.88 9.24
C MET A 325 14.46 27.13 9.08
N VAL A 326 13.40 27.05 8.28
CA VAL A 326 12.53 28.18 7.97
C VAL A 326 11.08 27.89 8.28
N SER A 327 10.33 28.97 8.55
CA SER A 327 8.86 28.98 8.61
C SER A 327 8.32 30.08 7.68
N ASP A 328 7.04 29.98 7.36
CA ASP A 328 6.39 31.09 6.64
C ASP A 328 6.20 32.29 7.60
N VAL A 329 6.28 33.50 7.06
CA VAL A 329 5.92 34.72 7.80
C VAL A 329 4.40 34.74 7.96
N GLY A 330 3.93 34.73 9.21
CA GLY A 330 2.50 34.70 9.47
C GLY A 330 1.79 36.00 9.04
N GLU A 331 0.53 35.92 8.66
CA GLU A 331 -0.29 37.05 8.20
C GLU A 331 -0.36 38.21 9.24
N GLU A 332 -0.28 37.91 10.53
CA GLU A 332 -0.21 38.95 11.55
C GLU A 332 1.09 39.74 11.48
N SER A 333 2.19 39.08 11.21
CA SER A 333 3.51 39.71 11.12
C SER A 333 3.61 40.66 9.90
N THR A 334 2.98 40.28 8.77
CA THR A 334 2.90 41.15 7.59
C THR A 334 2.06 42.42 7.84
N LYS A 335 1.02 42.33 8.69
CA LYS A 335 0.24 43.50 9.13
C LYS A 335 1.04 44.49 9.97
N TYR A 336 2.11 44.01 10.61
CA TYR A 336 3.06 44.85 11.36
C TYR A 336 4.23 45.35 10.51
N GLY A 337 4.19 45.16 9.19
CA GLY A 337 5.17 45.68 8.24
C GLY A 337 6.36 44.77 7.98
N LEU A 338 6.34 43.51 8.40
CA LEU A 338 7.35 42.55 7.97
C LEU A 338 7.05 42.08 6.52
N PRO A 339 8.09 41.89 5.69
CA PRO A 339 7.90 41.42 4.33
C PRO A 339 7.45 39.95 4.32
N GLU A 340 6.73 39.53 3.29
CA GLU A 340 6.51 38.12 2.97
C GLU A 340 7.85 37.42 2.67
N GLY A 341 7.95 36.14 2.96
CA GLY A 341 9.18 35.39 2.72
C GLY A 341 9.34 34.17 3.66
N ALA A 342 10.51 33.56 3.56
CA ALA A 342 10.90 32.45 4.44
C ALA A 342 11.65 32.99 5.66
N ALA A 343 11.01 32.95 6.84
CA ALA A 343 11.60 33.38 8.10
C ALA A 343 12.55 32.32 8.66
N VAL A 344 13.80 32.67 8.88
CA VAL A 344 14.85 31.79 9.41
C VAL A 344 14.64 31.57 10.91
N VAL A 345 14.27 30.37 11.29
CA VAL A 345 14.12 29.93 12.69
C VAL A 345 15.47 29.59 13.31
N SER A 346 16.31 28.85 12.58
CA SER A 346 17.66 28.49 13.00
C SER A 346 18.57 28.28 11.79
N VAL A 347 19.86 28.34 12.04
CA VAL A 347 20.93 28.12 11.06
C VAL A 347 21.78 26.94 11.54
N THR A 348 22.10 26.04 10.59
CA THR A 348 22.94 24.87 10.89
C THR A 348 24.37 25.30 11.11
N GLU A 349 24.97 24.93 12.26
CA GLU A 349 26.34 25.19 12.60
C GLU A 349 27.30 24.61 11.56
N GLY A 350 28.28 25.41 11.12
CA GLY A 350 29.19 25.02 10.04
C GLY A 350 28.60 24.97 8.65
N GLY A 351 27.27 25.20 8.51
CA GLY A 351 26.52 25.11 7.25
C GLY A 351 26.80 26.30 6.31
N PRO A 352 26.32 26.17 5.07
CA PRO A 352 26.46 27.21 4.05
C PRO A 352 25.89 28.58 4.45
N ALA A 353 24.69 28.60 5.05
CA ALA A 353 24.02 29.82 5.47
C ALA A 353 24.77 30.54 6.58
N GLU A 354 25.33 29.81 7.56
CA GLU A 354 26.14 30.40 8.61
C GLU A 354 27.41 31.04 8.05
N LYS A 355 28.09 30.32 7.14
CA LYS A 355 29.31 30.84 6.46
C LYS A 355 29.00 32.09 5.64
N ALA A 356 27.80 32.17 5.09
CA ALA A 356 27.33 33.35 4.35
C ALA A 356 26.86 34.49 5.27
N GLY A 357 26.77 34.28 6.60
CA GLY A 357 26.36 35.29 7.57
C GLY A 357 24.84 35.45 7.74
N ILE A 358 24.03 34.45 7.30
CA ILE A 358 22.59 34.35 7.61
C ILE A 358 22.44 34.03 9.10
N LYS A 359 21.41 34.60 9.73
CA LYS A 359 21.13 34.45 11.15
C LYS A 359 19.68 34.10 11.41
N ALA A 360 19.42 33.55 12.58
CA ALA A 360 18.04 33.41 13.05
C ALA A 360 17.32 34.77 13.09
N ASN A 361 16.03 34.79 12.75
CA ASN A 361 15.18 35.94 12.58
C ASN A 361 15.43 36.79 11.30
N ASP A 362 16.27 36.34 10.37
CA ASP A 362 16.27 36.88 9.00
C ASP A 362 15.01 36.42 8.27
N ILE A 363 14.53 37.22 7.34
CA ILE A 363 13.48 36.79 6.40
C ILE A 363 14.08 36.79 5.01
N ILE A 364 14.12 35.63 4.35
CA ILE A 364 14.57 35.51 2.96
C ILE A 364 13.40 35.90 2.07
N THR A 365 13.56 37.00 1.33
CA THR A 365 12.52 37.60 0.49
C THR A 365 12.72 37.33 -1.00
N GLU A 366 13.98 37.10 -1.43
CA GLU A 366 14.29 36.78 -2.83
C GLU A 366 15.48 35.84 -2.94
N VAL A 367 15.49 35.03 -4.00
CA VAL A 367 16.64 34.21 -4.43
C VAL A 367 16.91 34.48 -5.90
N ASN A 368 18.13 34.93 -6.23
CA ASN A 368 18.54 35.31 -7.59
C ASN A 368 17.58 36.31 -8.25
N GLY A 369 16.97 37.22 -7.46
CA GLY A 369 15.98 38.20 -7.95
C GLY A 369 14.56 37.66 -8.13
N LYS A 370 14.31 36.39 -7.84
CA LYS A 370 12.97 35.77 -7.81
C LYS A 370 12.40 35.93 -6.40
N ALA A 371 11.22 36.53 -6.29
CA ALA A 371 10.54 36.69 -5.00
C ALA A 371 10.19 35.33 -4.37
N ILE A 372 10.32 35.25 -3.03
CA ILE A 372 10.02 34.10 -2.19
C ILE A 372 8.89 34.49 -1.26
N SER A 373 7.75 33.84 -1.35
CA SER A 373 6.57 34.07 -0.49
C SER A 373 6.60 33.26 0.80
N GLY A 374 7.36 32.17 0.84
CA GLY A 374 7.46 31.29 2.02
C GLY A 374 8.46 30.17 1.84
N LYS A 375 8.43 29.24 2.81
CA LYS A 375 9.35 28.08 2.88
C LYS A 375 9.30 27.20 1.63
N SER A 376 8.11 27.01 1.04
CA SER A 376 7.91 26.13 -0.13
C SER A 376 8.63 26.68 -1.36
N ASP A 377 8.54 28.00 -1.62
CA ASP A 377 9.22 28.65 -2.73
C ASP A 377 10.74 28.57 -2.55
N LEU A 378 11.25 28.80 -1.33
CA LEU A 378 12.66 28.69 -1.03
C LEU A 378 13.18 27.26 -1.30
N SER A 379 12.46 26.25 -0.81
CA SER A 379 12.80 24.83 -1.05
C SER A 379 12.81 24.49 -2.53
N ALA A 380 11.81 24.93 -3.29
CA ALA A 380 11.72 24.69 -4.73
C ALA A 380 12.93 25.27 -5.46
N VAL A 381 13.27 26.54 -5.18
CA VAL A 381 14.44 27.18 -5.82
C VAL A 381 15.75 26.47 -5.46
N ILE A 382 15.94 26.07 -4.20
CA ILE A 382 17.16 25.35 -3.79
C ILE A 382 17.26 24.01 -4.51
N SER A 383 16.15 23.29 -4.67
CA SER A 383 16.13 21.96 -5.31
C SER A 383 16.45 21.98 -6.81
N GLU A 384 16.29 23.13 -7.47
CA GLU A 384 16.63 23.36 -8.88
C GLU A 384 18.14 23.52 -9.12
N HIS A 385 18.94 23.60 -8.06
CA HIS A 385 20.38 23.88 -8.13
C HIS A 385 21.21 22.69 -7.65
N ALA A 386 22.51 22.69 -7.99
CA ALA A 386 23.47 21.69 -7.54
C ALA A 386 24.34 22.21 -6.39
N ALA A 387 24.94 21.29 -5.63
CA ALA A 387 25.97 21.65 -4.67
C ALA A 387 27.15 22.35 -5.36
N GLY A 388 27.67 23.42 -4.73
CA GLY A 388 28.68 24.30 -5.30
C GLY A 388 28.13 25.51 -6.06
N ASP A 389 26.85 25.51 -6.44
CA ASP A 389 26.20 26.67 -7.03
C ASP A 389 26.11 27.83 -6.03
N LYS A 390 26.16 29.05 -6.52
CA LYS A 390 26.06 30.25 -5.69
C LYS A 390 24.72 30.93 -5.91
N LEU A 391 23.98 31.08 -4.82
CA LEU A 391 22.71 31.81 -4.80
C LEU A 391 22.92 33.19 -4.15
N THR A 392 22.35 34.23 -4.78
CA THR A 392 22.25 35.56 -4.18
C THR A 392 20.87 35.68 -3.51
N LEU A 393 20.86 35.83 -2.19
CA LEU A 393 19.67 35.98 -1.37
C LEU A 393 19.47 37.44 -0.99
N SER A 394 18.25 37.97 -1.13
CA SER A 394 17.82 39.18 -0.45
C SER A 394 17.23 38.80 0.89
N ILE A 395 17.80 39.27 1.97
CA ILE A 395 17.32 39.01 3.33
C ILE A 395 16.90 40.32 4.01
N TYR A 396 15.77 40.28 4.72
CA TYR A 396 15.35 41.36 5.59
C TYR A 396 15.80 41.08 7.03
N ARG A 397 16.56 42.01 7.60
CA ARG A 397 17.11 41.93 8.95
C ARG A 397 16.95 43.27 9.66
N GLN A 398 16.19 43.33 10.74
CA GLN A 398 16.05 44.52 11.63
C GLN A 398 15.68 45.83 10.89
N GLY A 399 14.85 45.75 9.86
CA GLY A 399 14.41 46.91 9.09
C GLY A 399 15.22 47.20 7.83
N GLU A 400 16.32 46.47 7.58
CA GLU A 400 17.19 46.64 6.44
C GLU A 400 17.15 45.44 5.51
N THR A 401 17.25 45.67 4.20
CA THR A 401 17.43 44.62 3.20
C THR A 401 18.91 44.46 2.89
N LEU A 402 19.43 43.27 3.06
CA LEU A 402 20.81 42.89 2.83
C LEU A 402 20.89 41.85 1.69
N SER A 403 21.94 41.97 0.88
CA SER A 403 22.24 40.94 -0.13
C SER A 403 23.33 40.02 0.36
N VAL A 404 23.09 38.71 0.35
CA VAL A 404 24.00 37.69 0.84
C VAL A 404 24.18 36.62 -0.22
N THR A 405 25.42 36.21 -0.50
CA THR A 405 25.71 35.09 -1.39
C THR A 405 25.97 33.83 -0.59
N VAL A 406 25.20 32.78 -0.87
CA VAL A 406 25.31 31.45 -0.26
C VAL A 406 25.79 30.47 -1.32
N GLU A 407 26.80 29.69 -1.02
CA GLU A 407 27.20 28.52 -1.81
C GLU A 407 26.42 27.30 -1.34
N ILE A 408 25.68 26.64 -2.23
CA ILE A 408 24.87 25.47 -1.90
C ILE A 408 25.78 24.32 -1.46
N GLY A 409 25.49 23.76 -0.30
CA GLY A 409 26.13 22.55 0.20
C GLY A 409 25.39 21.28 -0.18
N GLU A 410 25.98 20.16 0.18
CA GLU A 410 25.34 18.84 0.10
C GLU A 410 24.90 18.39 1.49
N GLN A 411 23.62 18.08 1.64
CA GLN A 411 23.12 17.37 2.81
C GLN A 411 22.99 15.89 2.48
N GLN A 412 23.70 15.05 3.22
CA GLN A 412 23.58 13.60 3.09
C GLN A 412 22.35 13.12 3.86
N THR A 413 21.44 12.44 3.17
CA THR A 413 20.38 11.65 3.78
C THR A 413 20.79 10.18 3.69
N SER A 414 21.22 9.58 4.82
CA SER A 414 21.62 8.17 4.84
C SER A 414 20.97 7.40 5.98
N ALA A 415 20.67 6.12 5.74
CA ALA A 415 20.22 5.18 6.77
C ALA A 415 21.24 5.02 7.91
N LEU A 416 22.54 5.18 7.61
CA LEU A 416 23.63 5.00 8.57
C LEU A 416 23.77 6.16 9.55
N ALA A 417 23.42 7.38 9.17
CA ALA A 417 23.52 8.55 10.04
C ALA A 417 22.53 8.47 11.22
N ASN A 418 21.35 7.89 11.02
CA ASN A 418 20.35 7.73 12.08
C ASN A 418 20.68 6.61 13.08
N GLN A 419 21.46 5.60 12.69
CA GLN A 419 21.94 4.58 13.64
C GLN A 419 23.05 5.08 14.56
N GLN A 420 23.88 6.00 14.10
CA GLN A 420 24.94 6.59 14.93
C GLN A 420 24.40 7.62 15.92
N SER A 421 23.38 8.40 15.58
CA SER A 421 22.77 9.37 16.48
C SER A 421 21.94 8.73 17.61
N SER A 422 21.35 7.55 17.39
CA SER A 422 20.64 6.81 18.44
C SER A 422 21.55 6.08 19.43
N GLN A 423 22.82 5.84 19.10
CA GLN A 423 23.79 5.25 20.02
C GLN A 423 24.51 6.30 20.91
N GLN A 424 24.44 7.59 20.59
CA GLN A 424 25.09 8.64 21.36
C GLN A 424 24.23 9.28 22.47
N GLN A 425 22.97 8.90 22.61
CA GLN A 425 22.10 9.24 23.74
C GLN A 425 22.13 8.19 24.86
N THR A 426 23.30 7.69 25.23
CA THR A 426 23.51 7.06 26.53
C THR A 426 23.62 8.17 27.56
N MET A 427 22.63 8.23 28.44
CA MET A 427 22.57 9.16 29.56
C MET A 427 23.89 9.19 30.38
N PRO A 428 24.32 10.36 30.85
CA PRO A 428 25.41 10.42 31.79
C PRO A 428 24.95 9.78 33.11
N ASN A 429 25.77 8.85 33.55
CA ASN A 429 25.67 8.12 34.80
C ASN A 429 25.76 9.11 35.97
N GLY A 430 24.60 9.54 36.48
CA GLY A 430 24.47 10.33 37.70
C GLY A 430 24.48 9.42 38.91
N GLY A 431 25.66 8.98 39.33
CA GLY A 431 25.89 8.41 40.66
C GLY A 431 25.64 9.46 41.73
N GLY A 432 24.51 9.37 42.40
CA GLY A 432 24.18 10.13 43.60
C GLY A 432 23.76 9.18 44.70
N PHE A 433 24.76 8.73 45.48
CA PHE A 433 24.61 7.99 46.73
C PHE A 433 23.98 8.94 47.76
N PHE A 434 22.76 8.74 48.18
CA PHE A 434 22.25 9.27 49.45
C PHE A 434 22.03 8.11 50.41
N GLY A 435 23.01 7.97 51.32
CA GLY A 435 22.87 7.21 52.55
C GLY A 435 21.96 7.96 53.52
N PHE A 436 20.95 7.28 54.04
CA PHE A 436 20.31 7.66 55.31
C PHE A 436 20.77 6.64 56.34
N GLY A 437 21.59 7.12 57.27
CA GLY A 437 21.82 6.52 58.57
C GLY A 437 20.99 7.29 59.59
N GLY A 438 20.38 6.55 60.50
CA GLY A 438 19.65 7.03 61.65
C GLY A 438 18.51 6.14 62.03
#